data_a54979c3dbd6d05d8b8b1f996eaadd43
#
_entry.id   a54979c3dbd6d05d8b8b1f996eaadd43
#
_cell.length_a   1.000
_cell.length_b   1.000
_cell.length_c   1.000
_cell.angle_alpha   90.00
_cell.angle_beta   90.00
_cell.angle_gamma   90.00
#
_symmetry.space_group_name_H-M   'P 1'
#
loop_
_entity.id
_entity.type
_entity.pdbx_description
1 polymer ?
#
loop_
_entity_poly.entity_id
_entity_poly.type
_entity_poly.pdbx_seq_one_letter_code
_entity_poly.pdbx_strand_id
1 'polypeptide(L)'
;MRLARIIVHLVVIAAAMAAPARAASGQHAGGDSLVVSTAWLAARLGDPSVVVLHVGHGDSYDKAHIPGARALPYREVVTRRDALGSELPPADRLRALLERLGVSDSTRVVVYGDEPPMATRVLFTLDYLGHERISLLDGGLPQWRAERRPVTRDRPRVARGRLTPRIRPEVVAGADWLQAHLGEPGIALVDTRTDGEYLGAGERHGMPSAGHLPGARQLEWEQLFRDGTHLLRDRDELRRLFADRVAPGATVVTYCWVGYRASATYLVARYLGYPARMYDGSYQDWSQRKLPVRGGAAP
;
A
#
# COMPACT_ATOMS: atom_id res chain seq x y z
N MET A 1 25.92 -41.53 72.31
CA MET A 1 26.18 -40.30 71.55
C MET A 1 26.12 -40.63 70.11
N ARG A 2 24.98 -40.30 69.45
CA ARG A 2 24.80 -40.46 67.98
C ARG A 2 24.55 -39.05 67.35
N LEU A 3 25.49 -38.57 66.53
CA LEU A 3 25.38 -37.32 65.79
C LEU A 3 24.43 -37.52 64.59
N ALA A 4 23.34 -36.77 64.57
CA ALA A 4 22.47 -36.68 63.40
C ALA A 4 23.07 -35.69 62.43
N ARG A 5 23.34 -36.14 61.21
CA ARG A 5 23.72 -35.27 60.06
C ARG A 5 22.46 -34.74 59.45
N ILE A 6 22.28 -33.41 59.47
CA ILE A 6 21.24 -32.67 58.73
C ILE A 6 21.78 -32.39 57.30
N ILE A 7 21.14 -32.99 56.34
CA ILE A 7 21.41 -32.70 54.92
C ILE A 7 20.46 -31.54 54.46
N VAL A 8 21.05 -30.37 54.21
CA VAL A 8 20.33 -29.24 53.68
C VAL A 8 20.31 -29.39 52.17
N HIS A 9 19.13 -29.63 51.60
CA HIS A 9 18.93 -29.60 50.13
C HIS A 9 18.76 -28.16 49.68
N LEU A 10 19.74 -27.66 48.94
CA LEU A 10 19.68 -26.38 48.26
C LEU A 10 18.86 -26.59 46.98
N VAL A 11 17.61 -26.08 46.94
CA VAL A 11 16.79 -26.03 45.72
C VAL A 11 17.21 -24.79 44.92
N VAL A 12 17.95 -25.00 43.86
CA VAL A 12 18.28 -23.93 42.88
C VAL A 12 17.09 -23.75 41.97
N ILE A 13 16.31 -22.68 42.19
CA ILE A 13 15.26 -22.25 41.26
C ILE A 13 15.94 -21.51 40.12
N ALA A 14 16.08 -22.14 38.97
CA ALA A 14 16.48 -21.50 37.75
C ALA A 14 15.31 -20.63 37.23
N ALA A 15 15.37 -19.33 37.47
CA ALA A 15 14.47 -18.37 36.81
C ALA A 15 14.84 -18.29 35.35
N ALA A 16 14.05 -18.91 34.49
CA ALA A 16 14.13 -18.72 33.06
C ALA A 16 13.68 -17.27 32.74
N MET A 17 14.63 -16.38 32.49
CA MET A 17 14.35 -15.07 31.93
C MET A 17 13.91 -15.27 30.48
N ALA A 18 12.61 -15.19 30.26
CA ALA A 18 12.05 -15.04 28.91
C ALA A 18 12.53 -13.68 28.38
N ALA A 19 13.47 -13.68 27.46
CA ALA A 19 13.84 -12.49 26.71
C ALA A 19 12.59 -11.98 25.96
N PRO A 20 12.23 -10.69 26.05
CA PRO A 20 11.14 -10.16 25.26
C PRO A 20 11.49 -10.35 23.79
N ALA A 21 10.61 -11.02 23.06
CA ALA A 21 10.67 -11.07 21.61
C ALA A 21 10.69 -9.63 21.11
N ARG A 22 11.85 -9.20 20.62
CA ARG A 22 12.04 -7.90 19.98
C ARG A 22 11.20 -7.96 18.72
N ALA A 23 10.00 -7.37 18.77
CA ALA A 23 9.22 -7.08 17.57
C ALA A 23 10.20 -6.37 16.63
N ALA A 24 10.45 -6.97 15.48
CA ALA A 24 11.20 -6.36 14.40
C ALA A 24 10.35 -5.19 13.92
N SER A 25 10.41 -4.06 14.61
CA SER A 25 10.00 -2.77 14.12
C SER A 25 10.98 -2.49 12.98
N GLY A 26 10.55 -2.79 11.75
CA GLY A 26 11.17 -2.31 10.54
C GLY A 26 11.12 -0.79 10.52
N GLN A 27 11.89 -0.15 11.39
CA GLN A 27 12.26 1.24 11.26
C GLN A 27 13.11 1.30 10.00
N HIS A 28 12.51 1.80 8.93
CA HIS A 28 13.26 2.26 7.77
C HIS A 28 14.17 3.39 8.27
N ALA A 29 15.37 3.00 8.72
CA ALA A 29 16.38 3.91 9.19
C ALA A 29 16.85 4.75 8.01
N GLY A 30 16.67 6.06 8.11
CA GLY A 30 17.47 7.02 7.37
C GLY A 30 16.92 7.46 6.02
N GLY A 31 16.32 8.64 5.96
CA GLY A 31 16.29 9.50 4.77
C GLY A 31 15.36 9.18 3.61
N ASP A 32 14.75 8.00 3.58
CA ASP A 32 13.96 7.53 2.46
C ASP A 32 12.47 7.58 2.77
N SER A 33 11.82 8.73 2.50
CA SER A 33 10.39 8.90 2.72
C SER A 33 9.56 8.17 1.65
N LEU A 34 8.49 7.46 2.08
CA LEU A 34 7.47 6.93 1.16
C LEU A 34 6.72 8.03 0.40
N VAL A 35 6.82 9.27 0.86
CA VAL A 35 6.21 10.44 0.24
C VAL A 35 7.27 11.50 0.08
N VAL A 36 7.43 12.03 -1.15
CA VAL A 36 8.40 13.08 -1.47
C VAL A 36 7.71 14.27 -2.12
N SER A 37 8.20 15.47 -1.83
CA SER A 37 7.67 16.70 -2.43
C SER A 37 8.14 16.90 -3.87
N THR A 38 7.43 17.76 -4.60
CA THR A 38 7.84 18.25 -5.92
C THR A 38 9.21 18.94 -5.88
N ALA A 39 9.52 19.66 -4.80
CA ALA A 39 10.82 20.30 -4.59
C ALA A 39 11.95 19.26 -4.44
N TRP A 40 11.69 18.19 -3.70
CA TRP A 40 12.64 17.09 -3.54
C TRP A 40 12.97 16.44 -4.91
N LEU A 41 11.95 16.18 -5.72
CA LEU A 41 12.13 15.60 -7.06
C LEU A 41 12.83 16.58 -8.01
N ALA A 42 12.45 17.87 -8.00
CA ALA A 42 13.05 18.88 -8.85
C ALA A 42 14.57 19.00 -8.66
N ALA A 43 15.04 18.89 -7.41
CA ALA A 43 16.47 18.89 -7.08
C ALA A 43 17.23 17.62 -7.55
N ARG A 44 16.49 16.60 -8.04
CA ARG A 44 17.04 15.30 -8.46
C ARG A 44 16.67 14.91 -9.89
N LEU A 45 16.15 15.84 -10.68
CA LEU A 45 15.94 15.60 -12.10
C LEU A 45 17.28 15.29 -12.78
N GLY A 46 17.33 14.20 -13.53
CA GLY A 46 18.56 13.74 -14.19
C GLY A 46 19.49 12.89 -13.32
N ASP A 47 19.18 12.68 -12.03
CA ASP A 47 19.94 11.76 -11.18
C ASP A 47 19.69 10.30 -11.66
N PRO A 48 20.75 9.57 -12.10
CA PRO A 48 20.61 8.22 -12.61
C PRO A 48 20.12 7.20 -11.54
N SER A 49 20.23 7.54 -10.26
CA SER A 49 19.70 6.72 -9.16
C SER A 49 18.21 6.90 -8.92
N VAL A 50 17.56 7.86 -9.60
CA VAL A 50 16.11 8.16 -9.47
C VAL A 50 15.39 7.81 -10.78
N VAL A 51 14.42 6.93 -10.67
CA VAL A 51 13.49 6.54 -11.75
C VAL A 51 12.15 7.20 -11.47
N VAL A 52 11.68 8.04 -12.38
CA VAL A 52 10.36 8.67 -12.27
C VAL A 52 9.39 7.94 -13.18
N LEU A 53 8.25 7.49 -12.62
CA LEU A 53 7.19 6.82 -13.39
C LEU A 53 5.92 7.67 -13.40
N HIS A 54 5.40 7.93 -14.60
CA HIS A 54 4.08 8.48 -14.81
C HIS A 54 3.10 7.34 -15.10
N VAL A 55 2.15 7.15 -14.22
CA VAL A 55 1.11 6.12 -14.36
C VAL A 55 -0.17 6.76 -14.88
N GLY A 56 -0.65 6.33 -16.03
CA GLY A 56 -1.81 6.96 -16.61
C GLY A 56 -2.58 6.10 -17.61
N HIS A 57 -3.63 6.70 -18.12
CA HIS A 57 -4.44 6.17 -19.20
C HIS A 57 -4.25 6.95 -20.50
N GLY A 58 -4.45 6.26 -21.64
CA GLY A 58 -4.48 6.90 -22.96
C GLY A 58 -3.20 7.68 -23.27
N ASP A 59 -3.37 8.95 -23.61
CA ASP A 59 -2.34 9.88 -24.09
C ASP A 59 -1.91 10.94 -23.05
N SER A 60 -2.29 10.77 -21.78
CA SER A 60 -1.99 11.75 -20.73
C SER A 60 -0.50 12.07 -20.62
N TYR A 61 0.34 11.03 -20.69
CA TYR A 61 1.79 11.18 -20.72
C TYR A 61 2.28 12.00 -21.93
N ASP A 62 1.75 11.75 -23.13
CA ASP A 62 2.16 12.42 -24.35
C ASP A 62 1.71 13.89 -24.42
N LYS A 63 0.65 14.24 -23.67
CA LYS A 63 0.22 15.64 -23.54
C LYS A 63 1.21 16.46 -22.73
N ALA A 64 1.64 15.96 -21.60
CA ALA A 64 2.70 16.55 -20.79
C ALA A 64 3.07 15.66 -19.60
N HIS A 65 4.35 15.59 -19.29
CA HIS A 65 4.87 14.87 -18.12
C HIS A 65 6.08 15.61 -17.50
N ILE A 66 6.49 15.18 -16.31
CA ILE A 66 7.69 15.69 -15.64
C ILE A 66 8.93 15.26 -16.44
N PRO A 67 9.93 16.15 -16.70
CA PRO A 67 11.12 15.79 -17.44
C PRO A 67 11.81 14.53 -16.91
N GLY A 68 12.14 13.60 -17.80
CA GLY A 68 12.75 12.32 -17.44
C GLY A 68 11.78 11.23 -16.92
N ALA A 69 10.51 11.56 -16.71
CA ALA A 69 9.51 10.56 -16.36
C ALA A 69 9.28 9.56 -17.49
N ARG A 70 8.97 8.32 -17.14
CA ARG A 70 8.76 7.20 -18.05
C ARG A 70 7.30 6.78 -17.99
N ALA A 71 6.69 6.58 -19.15
CA ALA A 71 5.29 6.19 -19.26
C ALA A 71 5.07 4.76 -18.75
N LEU A 72 4.16 4.60 -17.82
CA LEU A 72 3.68 3.31 -17.34
C LEU A 72 2.15 3.26 -17.49
N PRO A 73 1.64 2.63 -18.55
CA PRO A 73 0.20 2.44 -18.69
C PRO A 73 -0.35 1.61 -17.54
N TYR A 74 -1.40 2.11 -16.86
CA TYR A 74 -1.98 1.44 -15.69
C TYR A 74 -2.33 -0.04 -15.95
N ARG A 75 -2.85 -0.35 -17.15
CA ARG A 75 -3.20 -1.73 -17.54
C ARG A 75 -2.02 -2.72 -17.51
N GLU A 76 -0.77 -2.26 -17.48
CA GLU A 76 0.40 -3.15 -17.41
C GLU A 76 0.73 -3.63 -15.99
N VAL A 77 0.24 -2.91 -14.96
CA VAL A 77 0.44 -3.27 -13.55
C VAL A 77 -0.74 -3.98 -12.91
N VAL A 78 -1.74 -4.30 -13.69
CA VAL A 78 -2.88 -5.11 -13.29
C VAL A 78 -3.13 -6.21 -14.33
N THR A 79 -3.79 -7.28 -13.89
CA THR A 79 -4.21 -8.37 -14.78
C THR A 79 -5.61 -8.81 -14.42
N ARG A 80 -6.28 -9.43 -15.39
CA ARG A 80 -7.53 -10.15 -15.13
C ARG A 80 -7.20 -11.59 -14.74
N ARG A 81 -7.77 -12.05 -13.65
CA ARG A 81 -7.71 -13.45 -13.23
C ARG A 81 -9.12 -13.93 -13.00
N ASP A 82 -9.57 -14.88 -13.79
CA ASP A 82 -10.96 -15.35 -13.79
C ASP A 82 -11.95 -14.17 -13.95
N ALA A 83 -12.84 -13.99 -13.00
CA ALA A 83 -13.79 -12.88 -12.97
C ALA A 83 -13.26 -11.61 -12.29
N LEU A 84 -12.04 -11.64 -11.71
CA LEU A 84 -11.42 -10.50 -11.01
C LEU A 84 -10.70 -9.58 -12.00
N GLY A 85 -10.97 -8.29 -11.91
CA GLY A 85 -10.56 -7.33 -12.96
C GLY A 85 -9.24 -6.62 -12.75
N SER A 86 -8.62 -6.71 -11.55
CA SER A 86 -7.49 -5.84 -11.19
C SER A 86 -6.49 -6.52 -10.24
N GLU A 87 -6.14 -7.76 -10.53
CA GLU A 87 -5.21 -8.54 -9.74
C GLU A 87 -3.75 -8.20 -10.06
N LEU A 88 -2.84 -8.52 -9.11
CA LEU A 88 -1.40 -8.46 -9.36
C LEU A 88 -1.00 -9.40 -10.50
N PRO A 89 -0.29 -8.91 -11.53
CA PRO A 89 0.31 -9.77 -12.54
C PRO A 89 1.38 -10.70 -11.94
N PRO A 90 1.76 -11.77 -12.65
CA PRO A 90 2.89 -12.60 -12.25
C PRO A 90 4.17 -11.78 -12.04
N ALA A 91 4.95 -12.15 -11.04
CA ALA A 91 6.13 -11.38 -10.61
C ALA A 91 7.20 -11.24 -11.69
N ASP A 92 7.39 -12.25 -12.54
CA ASP A 92 8.32 -12.21 -13.68
C ASP A 92 7.88 -11.21 -14.75
N ARG A 93 6.55 -11.10 -15.02
CA ARG A 93 5.99 -10.09 -15.93
C ARG A 93 6.21 -8.68 -15.36
N LEU A 94 5.95 -8.48 -14.07
CA LEU A 94 6.18 -7.19 -13.39
C LEU A 94 7.65 -6.82 -13.39
N ARG A 95 8.55 -7.77 -13.10
CA ARG A 95 10.00 -7.59 -13.17
C ARG A 95 10.43 -7.12 -14.57
N ALA A 96 10.01 -7.85 -15.61
CA ALA A 96 10.37 -7.51 -16.99
C ALA A 96 9.87 -6.12 -17.40
N LEU A 97 8.65 -5.74 -16.97
CA LEU A 97 8.09 -4.41 -17.17
C LEU A 97 8.95 -3.33 -16.51
N LEU A 98 9.25 -3.48 -15.23
CA LEU A 98 10.01 -2.49 -14.45
C LEU A 98 11.45 -2.37 -14.94
N GLU A 99 12.09 -3.47 -15.33
CA GLU A 99 13.42 -3.44 -15.96
C GLU A 99 13.41 -2.66 -17.27
N ARG A 100 12.38 -2.82 -18.13
CA ARG A 100 12.23 -2.02 -19.37
C ARG A 100 12.12 -0.52 -19.08
N LEU A 101 11.55 -0.19 -17.92
CA LEU A 101 11.46 1.17 -17.42
C LEU A 101 12.73 1.62 -16.66
N GLY A 102 13.81 0.80 -16.69
CA GLY A 102 15.10 1.11 -16.10
C GLY A 102 15.15 1.02 -14.59
N VAL A 103 14.18 0.33 -13.97
CA VAL A 103 14.22 0.06 -12.52
C VAL A 103 15.27 -1.01 -12.24
N SER A 104 16.13 -0.73 -11.25
CA SER A 104 17.17 -1.64 -10.75
C SER A 104 17.12 -1.69 -9.23
N ASP A 105 17.71 -2.70 -8.61
CA ASP A 105 17.71 -2.88 -7.15
C ASP A 105 18.21 -1.63 -6.39
N SER A 106 19.13 -0.87 -6.99
CA SER A 106 19.71 0.34 -6.39
C SER A 106 18.93 1.63 -6.65
N THR A 107 17.97 1.63 -7.58
CA THR A 107 17.26 2.87 -7.96
C THR A 107 16.14 3.19 -6.98
N ARG A 108 15.92 4.49 -6.74
CA ARG A 108 14.70 4.99 -6.11
C ARG A 108 13.63 5.17 -7.17
N VAL A 109 12.47 4.60 -6.95
CA VAL A 109 11.32 4.76 -7.85
C VAL A 109 10.36 5.80 -7.29
N VAL A 110 10.22 6.93 -7.96
CA VAL A 110 9.25 7.97 -7.64
C VAL A 110 8.07 7.84 -8.59
N VAL A 111 6.87 7.69 -8.05
CA VAL A 111 5.67 7.43 -8.84
C VAL A 111 4.67 8.55 -8.68
N TYR A 112 4.09 8.99 -9.77
CA TYR A 112 2.89 9.83 -9.80
C TYR A 112 1.91 9.31 -10.88
N GLY A 113 0.64 9.66 -10.77
CA GLY A 113 -0.37 9.19 -11.70
C GLY A 113 -1.35 10.27 -12.11
N ASP A 114 -2.17 9.96 -13.11
CA ASP A 114 -3.30 10.81 -13.50
C ASP A 114 -4.29 10.97 -12.33
N GLU A 115 -4.38 9.91 -11.50
CA GLU A 115 -5.07 9.88 -10.21
C GLU A 115 -4.17 9.27 -9.14
N PRO A 116 -4.30 9.66 -7.86
CA PRO A 116 -3.48 9.11 -6.78
C PRO A 116 -3.52 7.57 -6.67
N PRO A 117 -4.66 6.87 -6.79
CA PRO A 117 -4.71 5.41 -6.73
C PRO A 117 -3.89 4.70 -7.82
N MET A 118 -3.69 5.29 -9.00
CA MET A 118 -2.82 4.72 -10.02
C MET A 118 -1.37 4.64 -9.55
N ALA A 119 -0.88 5.73 -8.97
CA ALA A 119 0.48 5.79 -8.42
C ALA A 119 0.66 4.84 -7.24
N THR A 120 -0.30 4.85 -6.30
CA THR A 120 -0.21 4.01 -5.09
C THR A 120 -0.35 2.52 -5.41
N ARG A 121 -1.10 2.14 -6.45
CA ARG A 121 -1.14 0.76 -6.93
C ARG A 121 0.21 0.28 -7.45
N VAL A 122 0.95 1.12 -8.16
CA VAL A 122 2.33 0.80 -8.59
C VAL A 122 3.26 0.70 -7.38
N LEU A 123 3.11 1.58 -6.39
CA LEU A 123 3.91 1.50 -5.16
C LEU A 123 3.64 0.22 -4.37
N PHE A 124 2.37 -0.19 -4.26
CA PHE A 124 2.01 -1.49 -3.69
C PHE A 124 2.65 -2.66 -4.46
N THR A 125 2.63 -2.61 -5.80
CA THR A 125 3.25 -3.62 -6.66
C THR A 125 4.77 -3.71 -6.44
N LEU A 126 5.45 -2.57 -6.33
CA LEU A 126 6.88 -2.51 -6.03
C LEU A 126 7.20 -3.06 -4.64
N ASP A 127 6.35 -2.73 -3.65
CA ASP A 127 6.48 -3.25 -2.30
C ASP A 127 6.28 -4.78 -2.24
N TYR A 128 5.29 -5.29 -2.98
CA TYR A 128 5.09 -6.73 -3.15
C TYR A 128 6.33 -7.43 -3.76
N LEU A 129 6.99 -6.77 -4.72
CA LEU A 129 8.24 -7.27 -5.31
C LEU A 129 9.45 -7.11 -4.38
N GLY A 130 9.30 -6.50 -3.20
CA GLY A 130 10.36 -6.26 -2.24
C GLY A 130 11.30 -5.12 -2.61
N HIS A 131 10.85 -4.19 -3.47
CA HIS A 131 11.63 -2.99 -3.78
C HIS A 131 11.37 -1.91 -2.72
N GLU A 132 12.37 -1.65 -1.88
CA GLU A 132 12.21 -0.80 -0.69
C GLU A 132 12.32 0.71 -0.98
N ARG A 133 13.02 1.09 -2.05
CA ARG A 133 13.29 2.49 -2.40
C ARG A 133 12.18 3.08 -3.26
N ILE A 134 10.97 3.19 -2.70
CA ILE A 134 9.76 3.67 -3.37
C ILE A 134 9.26 4.97 -2.75
N SER A 135 8.68 5.85 -3.58
CA SER A 135 8.09 7.10 -3.11
C SER A 135 6.92 7.54 -3.96
N LEU A 136 5.85 7.99 -3.32
CA LEU A 136 4.79 8.77 -3.96
C LEU A 136 5.29 10.21 -4.15
N LEU A 137 5.13 10.76 -5.34
CA LEU A 137 5.25 12.20 -5.55
C LEU A 137 3.99 12.90 -5.05
N ASP A 138 4.08 13.57 -3.92
CA ASP A 138 2.95 14.25 -3.31
C ASP A 138 2.40 15.36 -4.21
N GLY A 139 1.09 15.35 -4.43
CA GLY A 139 0.42 16.26 -5.34
C GLY A 139 0.60 15.96 -6.83
N GLY A 140 1.49 15.05 -7.21
CA GLY A 140 1.71 14.60 -8.59
C GLY A 140 1.95 15.71 -9.60
N LEU A 141 1.54 15.48 -10.86
CA LEU A 141 1.68 16.47 -11.94
C LEU A 141 0.85 17.74 -11.72
N PRO A 142 -0.36 17.71 -11.13
CA PRO A 142 -1.11 18.93 -10.83
C PRO A 142 -0.32 19.90 -9.92
N GLN A 143 0.25 19.41 -8.82
CA GLN A 143 1.05 20.23 -7.91
C GLN A 143 2.35 20.72 -8.57
N TRP A 144 3.01 19.87 -9.35
CA TRP A 144 4.19 20.22 -10.13
C TRP A 144 3.93 21.43 -11.04
N ARG A 145 2.78 21.44 -11.73
CA ARG A 145 2.34 22.55 -12.59
C ARG A 145 1.93 23.80 -11.80
N ALA A 146 1.22 23.63 -10.67
CA ALA A 146 0.83 24.75 -9.81
C ALA A 146 2.06 25.52 -9.32
N GLU A 147 3.17 24.84 -9.09
CA GLU A 147 4.46 25.45 -8.75
C GLU A 147 5.24 25.97 -9.97
N ARG A 148 4.63 25.99 -11.17
CA ARG A 148 5.24 26.46 -12.43
C ARG A 148 6.54 25.72 -12.78
N ARG A 149 6.68 24.48 -12.39
CA ARG A 149 7.84 23.66 -12.73
C ARG A 149 7.77 23.19 -14.19
N PRO A 150 8.93 22.92 -14.84
CA PRO A 150 8.95 22.55 -16.25
C PRO A 150 8.25 21.21 -16.51
N VAL A 151 7.54 21.14 -17.63
CA VAL A 151 6.97 19.91 -18.17
C VAL A 151 7.50 19.71 -19.60
N THR A 152 7.46 18.47 -20.08
CA THR A 152 7.92 18.12 -21.42
C THR A 152 6.97 17.13 -22.10
N ARG A 153 7.18 16.91 -23.40
CA ARG A 153 6.63 15.80 -24.19
C ARG A 153 7.71 14.84 -24.66
N ASP A 154 8.96 15.14 -24.34
CA ASP A 154 10.11 14.38 -24.81
C ASP A 154 10.23 13.06 -24.07
N ARG A 155 10.26 11.95 -24.79
CA ARG A 155 10.44 10.62 -24.21
C ARG A 155 11.92 10.38 -23.90
N PRO A 156 12.28 10.06 -22.63
CA PRO A 156 13.67 9.81 -22.29
C PRO A 156 14.17 8.49 -22.94
N ARG A 157 15.44 8.45 -23.29
CA ARG A 157 16.11 7.19 -23.60
C ARG A 157 16.35 6.43 -22.30
N VAL A 158 15.86 5.19 -22.24
CA VAL A 158 15.90 4.37 -21.03
C VAL A 158 16.82 3.17 -21.26
N ALA A 159 17.90 3.10 -20.49
CA ALA A 159 18.66 1.86 -20.38
C ALA A 159 17.87 0.86 -19.54
N ARG A 160 17.89 -0.42 -19.96
CA ARG A 160 17.22 -1.49 -19.22
C ARG A 160 17.86 -1.64 -17.84
N GLY A 161 17.03 -1.70 -16.79
CA GLY A 161 17.45 -1.96 -15.44
C GLY A 161 17.68 -3.45 -15.16
N ARG A 162 18.08 -3.71 -13.92
CA ARG A 162 18.24 -5.07 -13.38
C ARG A 162 17.56 -5.13 -12.02
N LEU A 163 16.45 -5.86 -11.93
CA LEU A 163 15.64 -6.00 -10.71
C LEU A 163 15.62 -7.46 -10.26
N THR A 164 15.93 -7.69 -9.01
CA THR A 164 15.90 -8.98 -8.33
C THR A 164 14.72 -9.01 -7.35
N PRO A 165 13.53 -9.52 -7.72
CA PRO A 165 12.38 -9.51 -6.83
C PRO A 165 12.62 -10.35 -5.57
N ARG A 166 12.25 -9.78 -4.44
CA ARG A 166 12.17 -10.45 -3.12
C ARG A 166 10.71 -10.43 -2.69
N ILE A 167 9.94 -11.36 -3.25
CA ILE A 167 8.47 -11.37 -3.09
C ILE A 167 8.07 -11.31 -1.63
N ARG A 168 7.14 -10.42 -1.31
CA ARG A 168 6.57 -10.18 0.01
C ARG A 168 5.09 -10.57 0.05
N PRO A 169 4.77 -11.88 0.14
CA PRO A 169 3.39 -12.33 0.17
C PRO A 169 2.63 -11.81 1.39
N GLU A 170 3.35 -11.46 2.46
CA GLU A 170 2.77 -10.91 3.68
C GLU A 170 2.11 -9.54 3.50
N VAL A 171 2.37 -8.81 2.42
CA VAL A 171 1.68 -7.54 2.14
C VAL A 171 0.34 -7.72 1.45
N VAL A 172 0.06 -8.93 0.98
CA VAL A 172 -1.21 -9.29 0.32
C VAL A 172 -2.09 -10.07 1.29
N ALA A 173 -3.36 -9.73 1.36
CA ALA A 173 -4.40 -10.55 2.01
C ALA A 173 -5.27 -11.21 0.92
N GLY A 174 -5.66 -12.45 1.14
CA GLY A 174 -6.66 -13.16 0.34
C GLY A 174 -7.93 -13.40 1.14
N ALA A 175 -9.02 -13.82 0.48
CA ALA A 175 -10.30 -14.09 1.13
C ALA A 175 -10.18 -15.13 2.25
N ASP A 176 -9.48 -16.22 2.01
CA ASP A 176 -9.33 -17.31 2.99
C ASP A 176 -8.57 -16.83 4.24
N TRP A 177 -7.50 -16.04 4.03
CA TRP A 177 -6.76 -15.44 5.12
C TRP A 177 -7.65 -14.48 5.92
N LEU A 178 -8.42 -13.61 5.24
CA LEU A 178 -9.35 -12.68 5.90
C LEU A 178 -10.42 -13.41 6.71
N GLN A 179 -11.06 -14.46 6.15
CA GLN A 179 -12.05 -15.24 6.89
C GLN A 179 -11.47 -15.82 8.18
N ALA A 180 -10.24 -16.30 8.15
CA ALA A 180 -9.58 -16.88 9.33
C ALA A 180 -9.23 -15.83 10.40
N HIS A 181 -9.11 -14.53 10.04
CA HIS A 181 -8.63 -13.46 10.93
C HIS A 181 -9.68 -12.36 11.19
N LEU A 182 -10.93 -12.54 10.72
CA LEU A 182 -12.00 -11.58 11.01
C LEU A 182 -12.28 -11.51 12.52
N GLY A 183 -12.28 -10.28 13.06
CA GLY A 183 -12.56 -10.03 14.48
C GLY A 183 -11.38 -10.30 15.42
N GLU A 184 -10.20 -10.68 14.90
CA GLU A 184 -9.01 -10.82 15.75
C GLU A 184 -8.54 -9.47 16.28
N PRO A 185 -8.17 -9.37 17.60
CA PRO A 185 -7.70 -8.14 18.25
C PRO A 185 -6.46 -7.68 17.58
N GLY A 186 -5.91 -7.49 16.78
CA GLY A 186 -4.68 -7.04 16.11
C GLY A 186 -4.86 -6.83 14.62
N ILE A 187 -6.07 -7.05 14.12
CA ILE A 187 -6.41 -6.83 12.71
C ILE A 187 -7.45 -5.71 12.61
N ALA A 188 -7.09 -4.65 11.90
CA ALA A 188 -7.98 -3.54 11.59
C ALA A 188 -8.34 -3.58 10.10
N LEU A 189 -9.58 -3.99 9.80
CA LEU A 189 -10.08 -4.05 8.44
C LEU A 189 -10.67 -2.69 8.04
N VAL A 190 -10.16 -2.10 6.96
CA VAL A 190 -10.54 -0.76 6.49
C VAL A 190 -11.16 -0.84 5.08
N ASP A 191 -12.43 -0.47 5.00
CA ASP A 191 -13.15 -0.29 3.73
C ASP A 191 -12.88 1.11 3.18
N THR A 192 -12.33 1.21 2.00
CA THR A 192 -11.92 2.48 1.40
C THR A 192 -12.91 2.99 0.36
N ARG A 193 -14.08 2.38 0.29
CA ARG A 193 -15.16 2.76 -0.62
C ARG A 193 -15.97 3.94 -0.05
N THR A 194 -16.90 4.44 -0.87
CA THR A 194 -17.84 5.49 -0.47
C THR A 194 -18.80 5.02 0.62
N ASP A 195 -19.42 5.95 1.35
CA ASP A 195 -20.45 5.66 2.33
C ASP A 195 -21.58 4.82 1.74
N GLY A 196 -22.08 5.17 0.55
CA GLY A 196 -23.15 4.43 -0.11
C GLY A 196 -22.79 2.98 -0.40
N GLU A 197 -21.56 2.72 -0.84
CA GLU A 197 -21.05 1.37 -1.09
C GLU A 197 -20.92 0.58 0.23
N TYR A 198 -20.37 1.22 1.26
CA TYR A 198 -20.18 0.61 2.60
C TYR A 198 -21.50 0.26 3.26
N LEU A 199 -22.46 1.17 3.27
CA LEU A 199 -23.79 1.00 3.87
C LEU A 199 -24.67 -0.02 3.10
N GLY A 200 -24.29 -0.35 1.85
CA GLY A 200 -25.08 -1.22 0.99
C GLY A 200 -26.24 -0.51 0.28
N ALA A 201 -26.26 0.83 0.30
CA ALA A 201 -27.25 1.67 -0.35
C ALA A 201 -26.80 2.17 -1.75
N GLY A 202 -25.52 2.00 -2.09
CA GLY A 202 -24.95 2.42 -3.37
C GLY A 202 -25.12 1.43 -4.50
N GLU A 203 -24.55 1.77 -5.65
CA GLU A 203 -24.51 0.88 -6.81
C GLU A 203 -23.76 -0.42 -6.50
N ARG A 204 -24.32 -1.54 -6.95
CA ARG A 204 -23.72 -2.86 -6.75
C ARG A 204 -22.67 -3.22 -7.79
N HIS A 205 -22.51 -2.46 -8.85
CA HIS A 205 -21.61 -2.75 -9.98
C HIS A 205 -21.67 -4.22 -10.45
N GLY A 206 -22.89 -4.79 -10.45
CA GLY A 206 -23.13 -6.20 -10.80
C GLY A 206 -22.75 -7.22 -9.72
N MET A 207 -22.42 -6.81 -8.49
CA MET A 207 -22.08 -7.73 -7.40
C MET A 207 -23.31 -8.41 -6.80
N PRO A 208 -23.20 -9.69 -6.38
CA PRO A 208 -24.30 -10.46 -5.78
C PRO A 208 -24.79 -9.90 -4.45
N SER A 209 -23.92 -9.27 -3.67
CA SER A 209 -24.23 -8.74 -2.33
C SER A 209 -23.98 -7.23 -2.25
N ALA A 210 -24.56 -6.58 -1.21
CA ALA A 210 -24.36 -5.17 -0.90
C ALA A 210 -23.98 -5.02 0.58
N GLY A 211 -23.24 -3.94 0.91
CA GLY A 211 -22.72 -3.70 2.25
C GLY A 211 -21.20 -3.87 2.31
N HIS A 212 -20.66 -4.23 3.46
CA HIS A 212 -19.22 -4.31 3.74
C HIS A 212 -18.82 -5.65 4.38
N LEU A 213 -17.55 -5.94 4.46
CA LEU A 213 -17.01 -7.12 5.14
C LEU A 213 -17.24 -6.97 6.66
N PRO A 214 -17.64 -8.04 7.37
CA PRO A 214 -17.86 -7.98 8.81
C PRO A 214 -16.62 -7.46 9.57
N GLY A 215 -16.83 -6.52 10.50
CA GLY A 215 -15.76 -5.88 11.26
C GLY A 215 -15.00 -4.77 10.54
N ALA A 216 -15.32 -4.48 9.28
CA ALA A 216 -14.69 -3.40 8.56
C ALA A 216 -15.15 -2.03 9.05
N ARG A 217 -14.20 -1.10 9.19
CA ARG A 217 -14.47 0.31 9.44
C ARG A 217 -14.21 1.13 8.18
N GLN A 218 -15.13 2.02 7.87
CA GLN A 218 -15.05 2.82 6.65
C GLN A 218 -14.03 3.96 6.81
N LEU A 219 -13.18 4.14 5.78
CA LEU A 219 -12.34 5.31 5.55
C LEU A 219 -12.22 5.53 4.04
N GLU A 220 -13.12 6.32 3.48
CA GLU A 220 -13.10 6.63 2.06
C GLU A 220 -11.72 7.18 1.65
N TRP A 221 -11.15 6.63 0.58
CA TRP A 221 -9.77 6.92 0.17
C TRP A 221 -9.53 8.41 -0.13
N GLU A 222 -10.53 9.13 -0.60
CA GLU A 222 -10.43 10.57 -0.89
C GLU A 222 -10.16 11.40 0.35
N GLN A 223 -10.62 10.95 1.53
CA GLN A 223 -10.37 11.62 2.81
C GLN A 223 -8.88 11.69 3.16
N LEU A 224 -8.02 10.90 2.52
CA LEU A 224 -6.57 10.93 2.72
C LEU A 224 -5.93 12.15 2.05
N PHE A 225 -6.62 12.76 1.09
CA PHE A 225 -6.11 13.88 0.30
C PHE A 225 -6.80 15.19 0.68
N ARG A 226 -6.16 16.29 0.38
CA ARG A 226 -6.77 17.63 0.48
C ARG A 226 -7.79 17.78 -0.63
N ASP A 227 -8.95 18.31 -0.31
CA ASP A 227 -10.12 18.36 -1.19
C ASP A 227 -9.78 18.95 -2.57
N GLY A 228 -10.16 18.21 -3.61
CA GLY A 228 -9.92 18.59 -5.00
C GLY A 228 -8.46 18.58 -5.44
N THR A 229 -7.55 17.98 -4.66
CA THR A 229 -6.12 17.91 -4.97
C THR A 229 -5.59 16.48 -4.94
N HIS A 230 -4.35 16.30 -5.40
CA HIS A 230 -3.60 15.05 -5.21
C HIS A 230 -2.62 15.12 -4.01
N LEU A 231 -2.68 16.20 -3.23
CA LEU A 231 -1.84 16.36 -2.04
C LEU A 231 -2.40 15.56 -0.87
N LEU A 232 -1.56 14.78 -0.22
CA LEU A 232 -1.93 14.14 1.04
C LEU A 232 -2.24 15.20 2.10
N ARG A 233 -3.15 14.89 3.01
CA ARG A 233 -3.33 15.65 4.24
C ARG A 233 -2.06 15.59 5.08
N ASP A 234 -1.92 16.50 6.03
CA ASP A 234 -0.78 16.50 6.93
C ASP A 234 -0.74 15.21 7.76
N ARG A 235 0.47 14.79 8.09
CA ARG A 235 0.69 13.49 8.76
C ARG A 235 -0.11 13.34 10.05
N ASP A 236 -0.32 14.43 10.80
CA ASP A 236 -1.11 14.40 12.03
C ASP A 236 -2.62 14.32 11.75
N GLU A 237 -3.11 14.91 10.66
CA GLU A 237 -4.49 14.72 10.19
C GLU A 237 -4.72 13.27 9.78
N LEU A 238 -3.79 12.69 9.01
CA LEU A 238 -3.83 11.28 8.62
C LEU A 238 -3.82 10.35 9.85
N ARG A 239 -2.99 10.64 10.86
CA ARG A 239 -2.99 9.88 12.12
C ARG A 239 -4.36 9.92 12.82
N ARG A 240 -5.03 11.08 12.85
CA ARG A 240 -6.37 11.18 13.44
C ARG A 240 -7.39 10.35 12.68
N LEU A 241 -7.38 10.38 11.34
CA LEU A 241 -8.26 9.54 10.52
C LEU A 241 -8.09 8.03 10.81
N PHE A 242 -6.86 7.61 11.09
CA PHE A 242 -6.57 6.20 11.41
C PHE A 242 -6.88 5.86 12.87
N ALA A 243 -6.65 6.76 13.82
CA ALA A 243 -6.79 6.50 15.26
C ALA A 243 -8.19 6.04 15.67
N ASP A 244 -9.23 6.55 15.01
CA ASP A 244 -10.63 6.18 15.27
C ASP A 244 -10.99 4.78 14.72
N ARG A 245 -10.13 4.20 13.89
CA ARG A 245 -10.41 2.97 13.13
C ARG A 245 -9.43 1.86 13.40
N VAL A 246 -8.22 2.19 13.83
CA VAL A 246 -7.09 1.28 13.95
C VAL A 246 -6.54 1.34 15.37
N ALA A 247 -6.61 0.24 16.08
CA ALA A 247 -6.01 0.14 17.40
C ALA A 247 -4.46 0.24 17.30
N PRO A 248 -3.79 0.78 18.34
CA PRO A 248 -2.33 0.82 18.37
C PRO A 248 -1.71 -0.55 18.15
N GLY A 249 -0.74 -0.65 17.24
CA GLY A 249 -0.04 -1.88 16.91
C GLY A 249 -0.79 -2.86 16.01
N ALA A 250 -2.03 -2.58 15.63
CA ALA A 250 -2.77 -3.46 14.75
C ALA A 250 -2.22 -3.44 13.32
N THR A 251 -2.36 -4.56 12.64
CA THR A 251 -2.14 -4.66 11.19
C THR A 251 -3.35 -4.11 10.45
N VAL A 252 -3.12 -3.11 9.62
CA VAL A 252 -4.17 -2.52 8.77
C VAL A 252 -4.37 -3.38 7.54
N VAL A 253 -5.58 -3.86 7.30
CA VAL A 253 -5.95 -4.57 6.07
C VAL A 253 -6.91 -3.70 5.28
N THR A 254 -6.51 -3.28 4.09
CA THR A 254 -7.32 -2.38 3.25
C THR A 254 -7.99 -3.12 2.12
N TYR A 255 -9.20 -2.73 1.77
CA TYR A 255 -9.90 -3.23 0.58
C TYR A 255 -10.80 -2.15 -0.03
N CYS A 256 -11.14 -2.30 -1.31
CA CYS A 256 -12.15 -1.50 -1.98
C CYS A 256 -13.03 -2.39 -2.88
N TRP A 257 -13.31 -1.98 -4.13
CA TRP A 257 -13.96 -2.86 -5.11
C TRP A 257 -13.02 -3.92 -5.67
N VAL A 258 -11.83 -3.50 -6.15
CA VAL A 258 -10.90 -4.29 -6.95
C VAL A 258 -9.43 -4.00 -6.59
N GLY A 259 -9.13 -3.56 -5.37
CA GLY A 259 -7.76 -3.25 -4.93
C GLY A 259 -7.17 -1.94 -5.47
N TYR A 260 -7.91 -1.15 -6.25
CA TYR A 260 -7.43 0.12 -6.82
C TYR A 260 -7.34 1.22 -5.76
N ARG A 261 -8.48 1.64 -5.20
CA ARG A 261 -8.57 2.70 -4.18
C ARG A 261 -7.89 2.31 -2.87
N ALA A 262 -7.96 1.02 -2.52
CA ALA A 262 -7.35 0.46 -1.32
C ALA A 262 -5.83 0.65 -1.25
N SER A 263 -5.16 0.75 -2.40
CA SER A 263 -3.71 0.95 -2.44
C SER A 263 -3.28 2.31 -1.87
N ALA A 264 -4.14 3.34 -1.93
CA ALA A 264 -3.87 4.64 -1.33
C ALA A 264 -3.86 4.54 0.21
N THR A 265 -4.86 3.90 0.79
CA THR A 265 -4.95 3.70 2.23
C THR A 265 -3.85 2.75 2.74
N TYR A 266 -3.51 1.71 1.95
CA TYR A 266 -2.36 0.86 2.23
C TYR A 266 -1.06 1.66 2.33
N LEU A 267 -0.78 2.52 1.34
CA LEU A 267 0.42 3.36 1.34
C LEU A 267 0.45 4.30 2.56
N VAL A 268 -0.67 4.94 2.87
CA VAL A 268 -0.77 5.86 4.02
C VAL A 268 -0.61 5.11 5.34
N ALA A 269 -1.20 3.92 5.50
CA ALA A 269 -0.97 3.09 6.68
C ALA A 269 0.53 2.82 6.88
N ARG A 270 1.26 2.44 5.83
CA ARG A 270 2.71 2.26 5.88
C ARG A 270 3.47 3.55 6.15
N TYR A 271 3.05 4.67 5.55
CA TYR A 271 3.65 5.98 5.79
C TYR A 271 3.51 6.41 7.26
N LEU A 272 2.41 6.04 7.91
CA LEU A 272 2.17 6.26 9.32
C LEU A 272 2.91 5.29 10.25
N GLY A 273 3.47 4.20 9.70
CA GLY A 273 4.23 3.19 10.42
C GLY A 273 3.43 1.96 10.87
N TYR A 274 2.21 1.79 10.39
CA TYR A 274 1.43 0.58 10.65
C TYR A 274 1.93 -0.60 9.79
N PRO A 275 1.97 -1.82 10.33
CA PRO A 275 1.96 -3.02 9.50
C PRO A 275 0.73 -2.99 8.61
N ALA A 276 0.88 -3.27 7.32
CA ALA A 276 -0.23 -3.15 6.38
C ALA A 276 -0.27 -4.32 5.40
N ARG A 277 -1.49 -4.73 5.05
CA ARG A 277 -1.81 -5.66 3.98
C ARG A 277 -2.88 -5.04 3.08
N MET A 278 -2.93 -5.44 1.83
CA MET A 278 -4.03 -5.10 0.95
C MET A 278 -4.72 -6.37 0.48
N TYR A 279 -6.05 -6.40 0.58
CA TYR A 279 -6.84 -7.46 -0.03
C TYR A 279 -7.00 -7.15 -1.52
N ASP A 280 -6.19 -7.81 -2.34
CA ASP A 280 -6.09 -7.53 -3.77
C ASP A 280 -7.43 -7.76 -4.50
N GLY A 281 -8.03 -8.94 -4.34
CA GLY A 281 -9.35 -9.26 -4.91
C GLY A 281 -10.50 -8.42 -4.36
N SER A 282 -10.31 -7.83 -3.20
CA SER A 282 -11.22 -6.85 -2.57
C SER A 282 -12.68 -7.33 -2.49
N TYR A 283 -13.64 -6.39 -2.50
CA TYR A 283 -15.06 -6.72 -2.41
C TYR A 283 -15.56 -7.55 -3.59
N GLN A 284 -14.95 -7.41 -4.76
CA GLN A 284 -15.30 -8.21 -5.93
C GLN A 284 -15.11 -9.71 -5.66
N ASP A 285 -13.94 -10.12 -5.16
CA ASP A 285 -13.64 -11.51 -4.79
C ASP A 285 -14.57 -11.99 -3.66
N TRP A 286 -14.70 -11.17 -2.59
CA TRP A 286 -15.56 -11.49 -1.44
C TRP A 286 -17.00 -11.75 -1.83
N SER A 287 -17.60 -10.86 -2.62
CA SER A 287 -18.97 -10.93 -3.07
C SER A 287 -19.22 -12.08 -4.04
N GLN A 288 -18.30 -12.36 -4.98
CA GLN A 288 -18.39 -13.49 -5.90
C GLN A 288 -18.32 -14.83 -5.19
N ARG A 289 -17.56 -14.94 -4.13
CA ARG A 289 -17.52 -16.11 -3.23
C ARG A 289 -18.76 -16.22 -2.35
N LYS A 290 -19.68 -15.25 -2.40
CA LYS A 290 -20.89 -15.18 -1.56
C LYS A 290 -20.60 -15.24 -0.07
N LEU A 291 -19.47 -14.65 0.34
CA LEU A 291 -19.08 -14.58 1.75
C LEU A 291 -19.94 -13.58 2.51
N PRO A 292 -20.05 -13.71 3.86
CA PRO A 292 -20.90 -12.87 4.67
C PRO A 292 -20.59 -11.38 4.51
N VAL A 293 -21.65 -10.56 4.44
CA VAL A 293 -21.56 -9.09 4.43
C VAL A 293 -22.44 -8.49 5.51
N ARG A 294 -22.11 -7.28 5.92
CA ARG A 294 -22.92 -6.44 6.81
C ARG A 294 -23.48 -5.28 6.02
N GLY A 295 -24.72 -4.89 6.32
CA GLY A 295 -25.34 -3.66 5.83
C GLY A 295 -25.49 -2.66 6.98
N GLY A 296 -25.66 -1.39 6.63
CA GLY A 296 -25.77 -0.31 7.62
C GLY A 296 -24.42 0.16 8.15
N ALA A 297 -24.45 1.02 9.19
CA ALA A 297 -23.26 1.71 9.68
C ALA A 297 -22.40 0.92 10.69
N ALA A 298 -22.94 -0.17 11.24
CA ALA A 298 -22.21 -0.99 12.23
C ALA A 298 -21.17 -1.88 11.53
N PRO A 299 -19.92 -1.93 12.01
CA PRO A 299 -18.86 -2.74 11.45
C PRO A 299 -19.10 -4.26 11.56
#